data_539a0e20ab9aba700affe2f7766cd058
#
_entry.id   539a0e20ab9aba700affe2f7766cd058
#
_cell.length_a   1.000
_cell.length_b   1.000
_cell.length_c   1.000
_cell.angle_alpha   90.00
_cell.angle_beta   90.00
_cell.angle_gamma   90.00
#
_symmetry.space_group_name_H-M   'P 1'
#
loop_
_entity.id
_entity.type
_entity.pdbx_description
1 polymer ?
#
loop_
_entity_poly.entity_id
_entity_poly.type
_entity_poly.pdbx_seq_one_letter_code
_entity_poly.pdbx_strand_id
1 'polypeptide(L)'
;LRAEMKSIFTKMELSRVAFPVVFLITQVTLLQADPLTERSNGSPPSVSAPEPELEWIRPGKDGNRFVRQESGAEFVVWGVNYDHDRSGRLIEDYWNEEWSTVVEDFKEMKSLGANVVRVHLQTARFIKTSHEANGSALRQLARLLKLAEKTGLYLDITGLGCYHKQDVPEWYDAMDETDRWDVQALFWSSVAETCAQSPAVFCYDLMNEPILPGARKKETDWLAGDFAGSHFVQRITLDLAGRPRKHVAKAWVDKLVSAIRGHDDRHMITVGVIPWAHHFFPKANQPIFYSKETDENLDFTSVHFYPKKGEVNKALAALAIYDVGKPLVIEEMFPLKCSVQELGSFIDGSRKIADGWISFYWGQTIEELAAEDLNLPGAITKNWLEYFRVKAPEILGTGNKSNQ
;
A
#
# COMPACT_ATOMS: atom_id res chain seq x y z
N LEU A 1 -11.51 -23.07 -7.05
CA LEU A 1 -10.70 -21.91 -6.57
C LEU A 1 -10.07 -22.19 -5.20
N ARG A 2 -10.87 -22.63 -4.17
CA ARG A 2 -10.32 -23.07 -2.86
C ARG A 2 -9.29 -24.21 -3.00
N ALA A 3 -9.49 -25.13 -3.94
CA ALA A 3 -8.59 -26.25 -4.19
C ALA A 3 -7.34 -25.85 -4.98
N GLU A 4 -7.47 -24.95 -5.93
CA GLU A 4 -6.35 -24.45 -6.73
C GLU A 4 -5.43 -23.50 -5.96
N MET A 5 -5.99 -22.61 -5.13
CA MET A 5 -5.18 -21.77 -4.24
C MET A 5 -4.43 -22.60 -3.20
N LYS A 6 -5.07 -23.61 -2.57
CA LYS A 6 -4.38 -24.53 -1.67
C LYS A 6 -3.27 -25.32 -2.37
N SER A 7 -3.45 -25.72 -3.62
CA SER A 7 -2.44 -26.49 -4.38
C SER A 7 -1.15 -25.74 -4.66
N ILE A 8 -1.23 -24.42 -4.83
CA ILE A 8 -0.04 -23.57 -5.09
C ILE A 8 0.76 -23.34 -3.80
N PHE A 9 0.10 -23.25 -2.66
CA PHE A 9 0.73 -22.90 -1.38
C PHE A 9 1.08 -24.13 -0.50
N THR A 10 0.37 -25.27 -0.64
CA THR A 10 0.76 -26.51 0.07
C THR A 10 2.11 -27.07 -0.40
N LYS A 11 2.65 -26.60 -1.52
CA LYS A 11 4.02 -26.92 -1.97
C LYS A 11 5.10 -26.00 -1.40
N MET A 12 4.75 -24.94 -0.67
CA MET A 12 5.68 -24.02 -0.04
C MET A 12 5.90 -24.27 1.46
N GLU A 13 5.13 -25.17 2.08
CA GLU A 13 5.39 -25.65 3.44
C GLU A 13 6.29 -26.87 3.40
N LEU A 14 7.61 -26.70 3.42
CA LEU A 14 8.57 -27.71 3.93
C LEU A 14 9.95 -27.10 4.01
N SER A 15 10.29 -26.49 5.14
CA SER A 15 11.55 -26.78 5.85
C SER A 15 11.67 -25.90 7.10
N ARG A 16 11.07 -26.35 8.19
CA ARG A 16 11.56 -25.98 9.52
C ARG A 16 12.75 -26.88 9.83
N VAL A 17 13.97 -26.38 9.64
CA VAL A 17 15.18 -26.98 10.20
C VAL A 17 15.68 -26.04 11.27
N ALA A 18 15.55 -26.49 12.52
CA ALA A 18 16.16 -25.84 13.66
C ALA A 18 17.69 -26.04 13.62
N PHE A 19 18.43 -24.94 13.71
CA PHE A 19 19.89 -25.00 13.99
C PHE A 19 20.17 -24.50 15.41
N PRO A 20 21.01 -25.23 16.18
CA PRO A 20 21.36 -24.82 17.52
C PRO A 20 22.40 -23.70 17.48
N VAL A 21 22.20 -22.72 18.35
CA VAL A 21 23.14 -21.64 18.64
C VAL A 21 24.35 -22.23 19.40
N VAL A 22 25.54 -22.15 18.83
CA VAL A 22 26.78 -22.34 19.53
C VAL A 22 27.43 -20.99 19.81
N PHE A 23 27.48 -20.64 21.10
CA PHE A 23 28.24 -19.49 21.58
C PHE A 23 29.74 -19.78 21.47
N LEU A 24 30.46 -18.95 20.74
CA LEU A 24 31.91 -18.88 20.84
C LEU A 24 32.31 -17.48 21.34
N ILE A 25 32.78 -17.47 22.58
CA ILE A 25 33.41 -16.29 23.20
C ILE A 25 34.85 -16.23 22.70
N THR A 26 35.24 -15.15 22.05
CA THR A 26 36.64 -14.83 21.80
C THR A 26 37.00 -13.47 22.37
N GLN A 27 38.10 -13.46 23.08
CA GLN A 27 38.62 -12.38 23.90
C GLN A 27 39.08 -11.16 23.10
N VAL A 28 38.82 -10.00 23.68
CA VAL A 28 39.32 -8.69 23.26
C VAL A 28 40.79 -8.58 23.69
N THR A 29 41.65 -8.30 22.74
CA THR A 29 43.02 -7.84 23.02
C THR A 29 43.11 -6.36 22.66
N LEU A 30 43.36 -5.54 23.69
CA LEU A 30 43.68 -4.11 23.52
C LEU A 30 45.05 -3.98 22.82
N LEU A 31 45.09 -3.15 21.80
CA LEU A 31 46.33 -2.55 21.29
C LEU A 31 46.20 -1.03 21.28
N GLN A 32 47.30 -0.45 21.82
CA GLN A 32 47.49 0.98 22.13
C GLN A 32 47.53 1.86 20.87
N ALA A 33 47.15 3.10 21.09
CA ALA A 33 47.24 4.21 20.14
C ALA A 33 48.69 4.73 20.05
N ASP A 34 49.08 5.16 18.86
CA ASP A 34 50.18 6.11 18.63
C ASP A 34 49.72 7.21 17.67
N PRO A 35 50.29 8.43 17.75
CA PRO A 35 49.60 9.66 17.34
C PRO A 35 50.12 10.30 16.04
N LEU A 36 49.23 11.10 15.45
CA LEU A 36 49.47 12.27 14.62
C LEU A 36 50.30 12.15 13.34
N THR A 37 49.62 12.27 12.20
CA THR A 37 50.15 13.10 11.07
C THR A 37 49.00 13.73 10.27
N GLU A 38 49.01 15.01 10.28
CA GLU A 38 48.74 16.08 9.27
C GLU A 38 47.67 15.92 8.17
N ARG A 39 46.71 16.82 8.29
CA ARG A 39 46.09 17.68 7.26
C ARG A 39 46.14 17.22 5.81
N SER A 40 45.00 16.78 5.33
CA SER A 40 44.60 16.99 3.93
C SER A 40 43.42 17.95 3.86
N ASN A 41 43.57 19.01 3.04
CA ASN A 41 42.55 19.99 2.71
C ASN A 41 41.34 19.25 2.05
N GLY A 42 40.37 18.84 2.82
CA GLY A 42 39.07 18.44 2.32
C GLY A 42 38.27 19.69 1.96
N SER A 43 37.87 19.81 0.71
CA SER A 43 36.83 20.76 0.29
C SER A 43 35.62 20.61 1.23
N PRO A 44 34.92 21.70 1.59
CA PRO A 44 33.75 21.62 2.40
C PRO A 44 32.72 20.70 1.73
N PRO A 45 31.96 19.90 2.48
CA PRO A 45 30.90 19.06 1.90
C PRO A 45 29.97 19.97 1.11
N SER A 46 29.72 19.61 -0.15
CA SER A 46 28.75 20.30 -0.98
C SER A 46 27.43 20.25 -0.22
N VAL A 47 26.93 21.41 0.20
CA VAL A 47 25.56 21.54 0.70
C VAL A 47 24.68 21.13 -0.47
N SER A 48 24.13 19.92 -0.43
CA SER A 48 23.09 19.51 -1.37
C SER A 48 21.99 20.56 -1.31
N ALA A 49 21.55 21.05 -2.47
CA ALA A 49 20.39 21.92 -2.54
C ALA A 49 19.25 21.28 -1.74
N PRO A 50 18.46 22.05 -0.97
CA PRO A 50 17.32 21.51 -0.27
C PRO A 50 16.44 20.77 -1.28
N GLU A 51 16.03 19.54 -0.97
CA GLU A 51 15.07 18.83 -1.79
C GLU A 51 13.82 19.71 -1.95
N PRO A 52 13.21 19.78 -3.14
CA PRO A 52 12.03 20.60 -3.33
C PRO A 52 10.93 20.12 -2.38
N GLU A 53 10.28 21.07 -1.70
CA GLU A 53 9.12 20.79 -0.86
C GLU A 53 8.06 20.02 -1.66
N LEU A 54 7.41 19.04 -1.03
CA LEU A 54 6.34 18.29 -1.64
C LEU A 54 5.15 19.22 -1.92
N GLU A 55 4.65 19.18 -3.14
CA GLU A 55 3.42 19.88 -3.51
C GLU A 55 2.20 18.99 -3.20
N TRP A 56 1.06 19.62 -2.92
CA TRP A 56 -0.21 18.92 -2.82
C TRP A 56 -0.59 18.28 -4.17
N ILE A 57 -1.09 17.05 -4.13
CA ILE A 57 -1.56 16.35 -5.33
C ILE A 57 -3.08 16.36 -5.36
N ARG A 58 -3.64 16.54 -6.55
CA ARG A 58 -5.10 16.53 -6.77
C ARG A 58 -5.44 16.00 -8.17
N PRO A 59 -6.70 15.59 -8.42
CA PRO A 59 -7.16 15.37 -9.79
C PRO A 59 -7.04 16.66 -10.61
N GLY A 60 -6.63 16.53 -11.85
CA GLY A 60 -6.59 17.64 -12.80
C GLY A 60 -8.00 18.15 -13.12
N LYS A 61 -8.09 19.32 -13.76
CA LYS A 61 -9.38 19.96 -14.11
C LYS A 61 -10.23 19.13 -15.08
N ASP A 62 -9.60 18.32 -15.88
CA ASP A 62 -10.26 17.37 -16.81
C ASP A 62 -10.71 16.08 -16.11
N GLY A 63 -10.34 15.90 -14.83
CA GLY A 63 -10.69 14.76 -14.02
C GLY A 63 -9.92 13.47 -14.35
N ASN A 64 -9.07 13.46 -15.38
CA ASN A 64 -8.51 12.21 -15.91
C ASN A 64 -7.05 11.95 -15.50
N ARG A 65 -6.41 12.86 -14.74
CA ARG A 65 -5.00 12.73 -14.33
C ARG A 65 -4.76 13.41 -13.00
N PHE A 66 -3.67 13.04 -12.35
CA PHE A 66 -3.20 13.79 -11.18
C PHE A 66 -2.29 14.94 -11.59
N VAL A 67 -2.38 16.02 -10.83
CA VAL A 67 -1.52 17.19 -11.01
C VAL A 67 -1.00 17.68 -9.65
N ARG A 68 0.18 18.27 -9.67
CA ARG A 68 0.73 19.04 -8.57
C ARG A 68 -0.01 20.36 -8.50
N GLN A 69 -0.41 20.75 -7.30
CA GLN A 69 -1.33 21.89 -7.15
C GLN A 69 -0.68 23.22 -7.51
N GLU A 70 0.56 23.45 -7.08
CA GLU A 70 1.26 24.71 -7.23
C GLU A 70 1.84 24.88 -8.64
N SER A 71 2.57 23.88 -9.12
CA SER A 71 3.22 23.93 -10.44
C SER A 71 2.28 23.59 -11.61
N GLY A 72 1.19 22.89 -11.34
CA GLY A 72 0.31 22.35 -12.37
C GLY A 72 0.91 21.19 -13.19
N ALA A 73 2.10 20.71 -12.80
CA ALA A 73 2.76 19.61 -13.47
C ALA A 73 2.02 18.29 -13.27
N GLU A 74 2.00 17.45 -14.29
CA GLU A 74 1.45 16.10 -14.19
C GLU A 74 2.16 15.29 -13.10
N PHE A 75 1.40 14.50 -12.36
CA PHE A 75 1.92 13.59 -11.35
C PHE A 75 1.50 12.17 -11.71
N VAL A 76 2.47 11.32 -11.99
CA VAL A 76 2.28 9.90 -12.27
C VAL A 76 2.73 9.11 -11.05
N VAL A 77 1.87 8.19 -10.58
CA VAL A 77 2.21 7.35 -9.42
C VAL A 77 3.09 6.18 -9.86
N TRP A 78 4.26 6.07 -9.25
CA TRP A 78 5.13 4.89 -9.32
C TRP A 78 5.52 4.51 -7.90
N GLY A 79 4.82 3.54 -7.33
CA GLY A 79 4.84 3.31 -5.90
C GLY A 79 5.11 1.87 -5.49
N VAL A 80 5.25 1.70 -4.19
CA VAL A 80 5.39 0.39 -3.55
C VAL A 80 4.48 0.30 -2.33
N ASN A 81 3.87 -0.88 -2.13
CA ASN A 81 3.24 -1.27 -0.89
C ASN A 81 4.33 -1.62 0.13
N TYR A 82 4.21 -1.04 1.29
CA TYR A 82 5.01 -1.33 2.48
C TYR A 82 4.06 -1.81 3.57
N ASP A 83 3.46 -2.98 3.32
CA ASP A 83 2.39 -3.57 4.12
C ASP A 83 2.92 -4.45 5.25
N HIS A 84 4.00 -5.20 4.98
CA HIS A 84 4.74 -6.00 5.95
C HIS A 84 6.20 -6.15 5.53
N ASP A 85 7.07 -6.52 6.46
CA ASP A 85 8.43 -6.90 6.15
C ASP A 85 8.53 -8.36 5.67
N ARG A 86 9.73 -8.77 5.30
CA ARG A 86 10.05 -10.14 4.86
C ARG A 86 9.64 -11.24 5.85
N SER A 87 9.57 -10.92 7.14
CA SER A 87 9.16 -11.87 8.19
C SER A 87 7.65 -11.84 8.47
N GLY A 88 6.90 -10.99 7.79
CA GLY A 88 5.46 -10.79 7.94
C GLY A 88 5.09 -9.86 9.09
N ARG A 89 6.06 -9.07 9.63
CA ARG A 89 5.75 -8.05 10.63
C ARG A 89 5.16 -6.83 9.93
N LEU A 90 4.10 -6.30 10.50
CA LEU A 90 3.50 -5.03 10.06
C LEU A 90 4.36 -3.85 10.53
N ILE A 91 4.28 -2.71 9.88
CA ILE A 91 5.08 -1.53 10.25
C ILE A 91 4.89 -1.14 11.72
N GLU A 92 3.68 -1.27 12.26
CA GLU A 92 3.38 -0.97 13.66
C GLU A 92 4.04 -1.92 14.67
N ASP A 93 4.51 -3.09 14.23
CA ASP A 93 5.19 -4.05 15.11
C ASP A 93 6.62 -3.62 15.44
N TYR A 94 7.24 -2.78 14.61
CA TYR A 94 8.65 -2.40 14.78
C TYR A 94 8.95 -0.89 14.69
N TRP A 95 8.05 -0.03 14.21
CA TRP A 95 8.33 1.40 14.04
C TRP A 95 8.62 2.18 15.34
N ASN A 96 8.32 1.62 16.51
CA ASN A 96 8.65 2.25 17.80
C ASN A 96 10.11 1.98 18.18
N GLU A 97 10.51 0.71 18.16
CA GLU A 97 11.79 0.23 18.64
C GLU A 97 12.86 0.23 17.53
N GLU A 98 12.47 -0.03 16.28
CA GLU A 98 13.36 -0.16 15.13
C GLU A 98 13.16 0.99 14.12
N TRP A 99 12.98 2.22 14.59
CA TRP A 99 12.73 3.36 13.72
C TRP A 99 13.81 3.59 12.65
N SER A 100 15.07 3.25 12.94
CA SER A 100 16.17 3.31 11.97
C SER A 100 15.90 2.45 10.74
N THR A 101 15.31 1.28 10.92
CA THR A 101 14.89 0.39 9.82
C THR A 101 13.88 1.09 8.93
N VAL A 102 12.83 1.69 9.51
CA VAL A 102 11.83 2.45 8.73
C VAL A 102 12.49 3.59 7.94
N VAL A 103 13.46 4.30 8.54
CA VAL A 103 14.21 5.38 7.86
C VAL A 103 15.06 4.85 6.71
N GLU A 104 15.67 3.70 6.86
CA GLU A 104 16.46 3.04 5.82
C GLU A 104 15.57 2.56 4.69
N ASP A 105 14.48 1.85 5.01
CA ASP A 105 13.51 1.36 4.03
C ASP A 105 12.92 2.49 3.18
N PHE A 106 12.62 3.66 3.77
CA PHE A 106 12.15 4.82 3.01
C PHE A 106 13.18 5.36 2.02
N LYS A 107 14.46 5.36 2.39
CA LYS A 107 15.54 5.74 1.46
C LYS A 107 15.71 4.71 0.33
N GLU A 108 15.54 3.45 0.65
CA GLU A 108 15.66 2.35 -0.31
C GLU A 108 14.50 2.39 -1.31
N MET A 109 13.25 2.54 -0.84
CA MET A 109 12.10 2.75 -1.71
C MET A 109 12.28 3.96 -2.63
N LYS A 110 12.84 5.07 -2.11
CA LYS A 110 13.21 6.23 -2.92
C LYS A 110 14.27 5.90 -3.95
N SER A 111 15.28 5.12 -3.59
CA SER A 111 16.38 4.71 -4.49
C SER A 111 15.90 3.77 -5.61
N LEU A 112 14.84 3.02 -5.37
CA LEU A 112 14.14 2.23 -6.40
C LEU A 112 13.36 3.09 -7.40
N GLY A 113 13.27 4.39 -7.17
CA GLY A 113 12.54 5.34 -8.00
C GLY A 113 11.07 5.50 -7.62
N ALA A 114 10.64 4.97 -6.49
CA ALA A 114 9.28 5.19 -5.99
C ALA A 114 9.06 6.68 -5.66
N ASN A 115 7.84 7.16 -5.89
CA ASN A 115 7.36 8.46 -5.45
C ASN A 115 6.17 8.36 -4.49
N VAL A 116 5.51 7.20 -4.41
CA VAL A 116 4.43 6.90 -3.46
C VAL A 116 4.76 5.62 -2.70
N VAL A 117 4.50 5.62 -1.39
CA VAL A 117 4.56 4.44 -0.52
C VAL A 117 3.17 4.21 0.07
N ARG A 118 2.59 3.05 -0.18
CA ARG A 118 1.33 2.66 0.40
C ARG A 118 1.59 1.94 1.72
N VAL A 119 1.08 2.51 2.82
CA VAL A 119 1.21 1.98 4.18
C VAL A 119 -0.14 1.52 4.69
N HIS A 120 -0.16 0.41 5.43
CA HIS A 120 -1.39 -0.23 5.89
C HIS A 120 -1.52 -0.14 7.41
N LEU A 121 -2.48 0.68 7.87
CA LEU A 121 -2.69 0.95 9.28
C LEU A 121 -3.75 0.02 9.90
N GLN A 122 -3.38 -0.62 11.01
CA GLN A 122 -4.22 -1.62 11.65
C GLN A 122 -5.20 -1.00 12.66
N THR A 123 -6.49 -1.38 12.58
CA THR A 123 -7.54 -0.88 13.48
C THR A 123 -7.17 -1.06 14.95
N ALA A 124 -6.66 -2.22 15.32
CA ALA A 124 -6.26 -2.54 16.70
C ALA A 124 -5.12 -1.68 17.25
N ARG A 125 -4.29 -1.12 16.36
CA ARG A 125 -3.17 -0.25 16.76
C ARG A 125 -3.62 1.20 16.96
N PHE A 126 -4.59 1.65 16.17
CA PHE A 126 -5.06 3.05 16.15
C PHE A 126 -6.26 3.32 17.03
N ILE A 127 -7.01 2.29 17.41
CA ILE A 127 -8.21 2.42 18.28
C ILE A 127 -8.02 1.61 19.55
N LYS A 128 -8.14 2.30 20.70
CA LYS A 128 -8.04 1.67 22.03
C LYS A 128 -9.37 1.10 22.51
N THR A 129 -10.43 1.86 22.32
CA THR A 129 -11.81 1.50 22.69
C THR A 129 -12.77 1.98 21.61
N SER A 130 -14.04 1.60 21.69
CA SER A 130 -15.04 2.08 20.72
C SER A 130 -15.19 3.60 20.62
N HIS A 131 -14.60 4.36 21.57
CA HIS A 131 -14.75 5.80 21.66
C HIS A 131 -13.42 6.55 21.81
N GLU A 132 -12.29 5.84 21.79
CA GLU A 132 -10.98 6.43 22.02
C GLU A 132 -9.94 5.95 21.03
N ALA A 133 -9.36 6.87 20.28
CA ALA A 133 -8.22 6.63 19.42
C ALA A 133 -6.91 6.50 20.20
N ASN A 134 -5.93 5.81 19.63
CA ASN A 134 -4.62 5.62 20.23
C ASN A 134 -3.68 6.79 19.89
N GLY A 135 -3.60 7.78 20.76
CA GLY A 135 -2.72 8.94 20.57
C GLY A 135 -1.23 8.59 20.41
N SER A 136 -0.75 7.42 20.86
CA SER A 136 0.62 7.00 20.64
C SER A 136 0.84 6.59 19.16
N ALA A 137 -0.08 5.82 18.58
CA ALA A 137 -0.02 5.44 17.17
C ALA A 137 -0.16 6.67 16.26
N LEU A 138 -1.07 7.61 16.60
CA LEU A 138 -1.23 8.86 15.86
C LEU A 138 0.04 9.73 15.89
N ARG A 139 0.74 9.81 17.03
CA ARG A 139 2.05 10.50 17.07
C ARG A 139 3.11 9.81 16.23
N GLN A 140 3.08 8.48 16.15
CA GLN A 140 4.02 7.74 15.30
C GLN A 140 3.68 7.92 13.82
N LEU A 141 2.39 7.99 13.46
CA LEU A 141 1.95 8.38 12.12
C LEU A 141 2.44 9.80 11.77
N ALA A 142 2.32 10.77 12.69
CA ALA A 142 2.86 12.12 12.47
C ALA A 142 4.38 12.11 12.25
N ARG A 143 5.11 11.22 12.92
CA ARG A 143 6.54 11.02 12.69
C ARG A 143 6.83 10.42 11.31
N LEU A 144 6.00 9.48 10.85
CA LEU A 144 6.09 8.88 9.51
C LEU A 144 5.85 9.92 8.42
N LEU A 145 4.88 10.81 8.59
CA LEU A 145 4.64 11.94 7.68
C LEU A 145 5.87 12.82 7.54
N LYS A 146 6.54 13.15 8.65
CA LYS A 146 7.79 13.95 8.61
C LYS A 146 8.95 13.20 7.92
N LEU A 147 9.00 11.88 8.04
CA LEU A 147 9.96 11.08 7.30
C LEU A 147 9.65 11.12 5.80
N ALA A 148 8.39 10.96 5.41
CA ALA A 148 7.94 11.02 4.02
C ALA A 148 8.24 12.39 3.40
N GLU A 149 7.92 13.50 4.08
CA GLU A 149 8.29 14.85 3.66
C GLU A 149 9.80 14.98 3.41
N LYS A 150 10.61 14.50 4.36
CA LYS A 150 12.08 14.58 4.30
C LYS A 150 12.68 13.73 3.17
N THR A 151 12.06 12.59 2.85
CA THR A 151 12.54 11.69 1.79
C THR A 151 11.96 12.03 0.42
N GLY A 152 11.03 12.98 0.35
CA GLY A 152 10.35 13.35 -0.88
C GLY A 152 9.49 12.20 -1.42
N LEU A 153 8.80 11.47 -0.52
CA LEU A 153 7.85 10.40 -0.82
C LEU A 153 6.44 10.82 -0.39
N TYR A 154 5.46 10.45 -1.18
CA TYR A 154 4.07 10.57 -0.79
C TYR A 154 3.57 9.29 -0.13
N LEU A 155 2.59 9.40 0.77
CA LEU A 155 1.96 8.27 1.44
C LEU A 155 0.54 8.06 0.90
N ASP A 156 0.29 6.86 0.44
CA ASP A 156 -1.04 6.29 0.28
C ASP A 156 -1.37 5.57 1.59
N ILE A 157 -2.31 6.14 2.35
CA ILE A 157 -2.64 5.67 3.69
C ILE A 157 -3.86 4.76 3.62
N THR A 158 -3.62 3.45 3.58
CA THR A 158 -4.66 2.43 3.68
C THR A 158 -5.02 2.18 5.14
N GLY A 159 -6.28 2.32 5.50
CA GLY A 159 -6.73 2.16 6.88
C GLY A 159 -7.47 0.87 7.15
N LEU A 160 -7.92 0.77 8.41
CA LEU A 160 -8.82 -0.27 8.91
C LEU A 160 -8.30 -1.71 8.75
N GLY A 161 -6.99 -1.91 8.64
CA GLY A 161 -6.38 -3.24 8.58
C GLY A 161 -6.77 -4.09 9.79
N CYS A 162 -7.01 -5.38 9.55
CA CYS A 162 -7.21 -6.41 10.56
C CYS A 162 -6.46 -7.67 10.11
N TYR A 163 -5.20 -7.51 9.71
CA TYR A 163 -4.47 -8.56 9.00
C TYR A 163 -4.15 -9.75 9.88
N HIS A 164 -3.83 -9.53 11.13
CA HIS A 164 -3.62 -10.60 12.11
C HIS A 164 -4.88 -10.77 12.97
N LYS A 165 -5.59 -11.89 12.80
CA LYS A 165 -6.86 -12.15 13.50
C LYS A 165 -6.73 -12.07 15.03
N GLN A 166 -5.60 -12.52 15.57
CA GLN A 166 -5.34 -12.52 17.00
C GLN A 166 -5.20 -11.11 17.60
N ASP A 167 -4.89 -10.10 16.77
CA ASP A 167 -4.74 -8.71 17.20
C ASP A 167 -6.06 -7.93 17.18
N VAL A 168 -7.09 -8.49 16.51
CA VAL A 168 -8.42 -7.84 16.43
C VAL A 168 -9.11 -7.92 17.79
N PRO A 169 -9.47 -6.78 18.40
CA PRO A 169 -10.12 -6.78 19.70
C PRO A 169 -11.46 -7.51 19.68
N GLU A 170 -11.73 -8.34 20.70
CA GLU A 170 -12.99 -9.10 20.80
C GLU A 170 -14.21 -8.19 20.76
N TRP A 171 -14.12 -7.01 21.42
CA TRP A 171 -15.21 -6.04 21.41
C TRP A 171 -15.52 -5.50 20.02
N TYR A 172 -14.51 -5.30 19.17
CA TYR A 172 -14.68 -4.84 17.78
C TYR A 172 -15.24 -5.94 16.89
N ASP A 173 -14.83 -7.18 17.13
CA ASP A 173 -15.31 -8.35 16.39
C ASP A 173 -16.78 -8.68 16.71
N ALA A 174 -17.21 -8.43 17.94
CA ALA A 174 -18.57 -8.68 18.42
C ALA A 174 -19.59 -7.57 18.05
N MET A 175 -19.11 -6.43 17.51
CA MET A 175 -19.97 -5.33 17.10
C MET A 175 -20.91 -5.68 15.96
N ASP A 176 -22.07 -5.05 15.94
CA ASP A 176 -22.90 -5.01 14.75
C ASP A 176 -22.35 -4.06 13.68
N GLU A 177 -23.00 -3.98 12.53
CA GLU A 177 -22.61 -3.16 11.40
C GLU A 177 -22.49 -1.67 11.76
N THR A 178 -23.49 -1.16 12.47
CA THR A 178 -23.60 0.28 12.79
C THR A 178 -22.48 0.72 13.73
N ASP A 179 -22.32 0.00 14.83
CA ASP A 179 -21.29 0.27 15.83
C ASP A 179 -19.88 0.10 15.24
N ARG A 180 -19.71 -0.92 14.40
CA ARG A 180 -18.42 -1.15 13.72
C ARG A 180 -18.07 -0.01 12.76
N TRP A 181 -19.05 0.51 12.02
CA TRP A 181 -18.83 1.67 11.14
C TRP A 181 -18.57 2.96 11.91
N ASP A 182 -19.14 3.12 13.13
CA ASP A 182 -18.84 4.24 14.00
C ASP A 182 -17.39 4.21 14.48
N VAL A 183 -16.86 3.05 14.84
CA VAL A 183 -15.45 2.88 15.17
C VAL A 183 -14.55 3.15 13.97
N GLN A 184 -14.93 2.72 12.78
CA GLN A 184 -14.20 3.00 11.54
C GLN A 184 -14.20 4.50 11.21
N ALA A 185 -15.30 5.18 11.46
CA ALA A 185 -15.38 6.64 11.32
C ALA A 185 -14.50 7.36 12.35
N LEU A 186 -14.43 6.90 13.59
CA LEU A 186 -13.49 7.41 14.61
C LEU A 186 -12.03 7.22 14.18
N PHE A 187 -11.69 6.05 13.62
CA PHE A 187 -10.35 5.80 13.09
C PHE A 187 -9.99 6.85 12.02
N TRP A 188 -10.85 7.02 11.02
CA TRP A 188 -10.58 7.94 9.91
C TRP A 188 -10.60 9.41 10.33
N SER A 189 -11.50 9.81 11.25
CA SER A 189 -11.50 11.15 11.85
C SER A 189 -10.14 11.46 12.49
N SER A 190 -9.62 10.53 13.31
CA SER A 190 -8.36 10.72 14.05
C SER A 190 -7.13 10.70 13.14
N VAL A 191 -7.13 9.82 12.11
CA VAL A 191 -6.06 9.78 11.10
C VAL A 191 -6.07 11.07 10.28
N ALA A 192 -7.24 11.50 9.79
CA ALA A 192 -7.36 12.72 8.99
C ALA A 192 -6.93 13.97 9.78
N GLU A 193 -7.34 14.11 11.05
CA GLU A 193 -6.89 15.19 11.92
C GLU A 193 -5.36 15.24 12.03
N THR A 194 -4.72 14.07 12.16
CA THR A 194 -3.26 13.96 12.25
C THR A 194 -2.57 14.33 10.93
N CYS A 195 -3.17 14.00 9.81
CA CYS A 195 -2.58 14.08 8.46
C CYS A 195 -2.83 15.40 7.74
N ALA A 196 -3.92 16.12 8.07
CA ALA A 196 -4.49 17.22 7.30
C ALA A 196 -3.52 18.33 6.86
N GLN A 197 -2.41 18.54 7.57
CA GLN A 197 -1.44 19.60 7.27
C GLN A 197 -0.17 19.11 6.57
N SER A 198 -0.04 17.81 6.29
CA SER A 198 1.16 17.26 5.67
C SER A 198 1.00 17.14 4.16
N PRO A 199 1.79 17.80 3.34
CA PRO A 199 1.75 17.62 1.88
C PRO A 199 2.21 16.23 1.44
N ALA A 200 2.77 15.43 2.35
CA ALA A 200 3.23 14.08 2.03
C ALA A 200 2.09 13.05 1.88
N VAL A 201 0.86 13.36 2.24
CA VAL A 201 -0.26 12.45 2.01
C VAL A 201 -0.70 12.55 0.54
N PHE A 202 -0.65 11.42 -0.17
CA PHE A 202 -1.23 11.29 -1.51
C PHE A 202 -2.74 11.10 -1.41
N CYS A 203 -3.15 10.12 -0.60
CA CYS A 203 -4.57 9.82 -0.40
C CYS A 203 -4.83 9.04 0.90
N TYR A 204 -6.11 8.94 1.22
CA TYR A 204 -6.67 7.97 2.15
C TYR A 204 -7.36 6.86 1.35
N ASP A 205 -6.86 5.63 1.44
CA ASP A 205 -7.54 4.43 0.97
C ASP A 205 -8.38 3.85 2.12
N LEU A 206 -9.69 3.91 1.98
CA LEU A 206 -10.61 3.64 3.09
C LEU A 206 -10.47 2.26 3.71
N MET A 207 -10.13 1.25 2.95
CA MET A 207 -9.87 -0.11 3.41
C MET A 207 -9.28 -0.96 2.28
N ASN A 208 -8.29 -1.78 2.60
CA ASN A 208 -7.80 -2.79 1.68
C ASN A 208 -8.87 -3.83 1.37
N GLU A 209 -9.21 -3.96 0.10
CA GLU A 209 -10.08 -5.00 -0.46
C GLU A 209 -11.41 -5.23 0.31
N PRO A 210 -12.22 -4.18 0.52
CA PRO A 210 -13.53 -4.36 1.15
C PRO A 210 -14.48 -5.16 0.28
N ILE A 211 -15.25 -6.07 0.92
CA ILE A 211 -16.22 -6.90 0.23
C ILE A 211 -17.59 -6.89 0.90
N LEU A 212 -18.60 -7.31 0.13
CA LEU A 212 -19.95 -7.54 0.57
C LEU A 212 -20.29 -9.04 0.50
N PRO A 213 -21.02 -9.61 1.47
CA PRO A 213 -21.29 -11.05 1.50
C PRO A 213 -22.21 -11.47 0.36
N GLY A 214 -22.02 -12.70 -0.13
CA GLY A 214 -22.95 -13.35 -1.07
C GLY A 214 -24.21 -13.87 -0.40
N ALA A 215 -24.10 -14.25 0.89
CA ALA A 215 -25.15 -14.71 1.77
C ALA A 215 -24.85 -14.20 3.18
N ARG A 216 -25.86 -14.26 4.07
CA ARG A 216 -25.69 -13.91 5.49
C ARG A 216 -24.49 -14.66 6.08
N LYS A 217 -23.66 -13.95 6.85
CA LYS A 217 -22.51 -14.46 7.57
C LYS A 217 -22.85 -14.62 9.05
N LYS A 218 -22.02 -15.39 9.76
CA LYS A 218 -22.09 -15.49 11.21
C LYS A 218 -21.58 -14.20 11.85
N GLU A 219 -21.96 -13.97 13.08
CA GLU A 219 -21.30 -13.00 13.96
C GLU A 219 -19.79 -13.25 13.97
N THR A 220 -18.99 -12.22 14.02
CA THR A 220 -17.51 -12.27 13.97
C THR A 220 -16.88 -12.73 12.63
N ASP A 221 -17.65 -13.06 11.60
CA ASP A 221 -17.16 -13.50 10.29
C ASP A 221 -16.77 -12.30 9.39
N TRP A 222 -16.17 -11.26 9.99
CA TRP A 222 -15.78 -10.02 9.30
C TRP A 222 -14.60 -10.20 8.35
N LEU A 223 -13.67 -11.08 8.69
CA LEU A 223 -12.49 -11.34 7.88
C LEU A 223 -12.75 -12.38 6.81
N ALA A 224 -12.21 -12.20 5.62
CA ALA A 224 -12.43 -13.07 4.49
C ALA A 224 -11.13 -13.52 3.86
N GLY A 225 -10.99 -14.84 3.73
CA GLY A 225 -9.81 -15.42 3.13
C GLY A 225 -8.58 -15.32 4.05
N ASP A 226 -7.79 -16.35 4.07
CA ASP A 226 -6.49 -16.42 4.71
C ASP A 226 -5.46 -16.55 3.59
N PHE A 227 -4.46 -15.69 3.60
CA PHE A 227 -3.34 -15.75 2.71
C PHE A 227 -2.04 -15.64 3.54
N ALA A 228 -1.27 -16.71 3.58
CA ALA A 228 -0.04 -16.80 4.36
C ALA A 228 -0.22 -16.45 5.86
N GLY A 229 -1.39 -16.74 6.44
CA GLY A 229 -1.71 -16.44 7.84
C GLY A 229 -2.27 -15.05 8.10
N SER A 230 -2.44 -14.24 7.05
CA SER A 230 -2.97 -12.88 7.15
C SER A 230 -4.31 -12.71 6.43
N HIS A 231 -5.14 -11.79 6.91
CA HIS A 231 -6.47 -11.49 6.39
C HIS A 231 -6.49 -10.10 5.73
N PHE A 232 -6.19 -10.05 4.44
CA PHE A 232 -6.15 -8.80 3.67
C PHE A 232 -7.53 -8.33 3.19
N VAL A 233 -8.54 -9.21 3.21
CA VAL A 233 -9.89 -8.95 2.71
C VAL A 233 -10.89 -8.91 3.85
N GLN A 234 -11.71 -7.85 3.91
CA GLN A 234 -12.69 -7.67 4.98
C GLN A 234 -14.09 -7.44 4.44
N ARG A 235 -15.10 -7.88 5.20
CA ARG A 235 -16.51 -7.57 4.94
C ARG A 235 -16.89 -6.27 5.62
N ILE A 236 -17.55 -5.38 4.88
CA ILE A 236 -18.11 -4.14 5.44
C ILE A 236 -19.50 -4.36 6.06
N THR A 237 -20.14 -5.48 5.75
CA THR A 237 -21.38 -5.96 6.37
C THR A 237 -21.37 -7.50 6.41
N LEU A 238 -22.08 -8.08 7.37
CA LEU A 238 -22.28 -9.54 7.44
C LEU A 238 -23.60 -9.98 6.80
N ASP A 239 -24.57 -9.08 6.69
CA ASP A 239 -25.87 -9.34 6.10
C ASP A 239 -26.37 -8.13 5.32
N LEU A 240 -26.70 -8.32 4.08
CA LEU A 240 -27.30 -7.26 3.27
C LEU A 240 -28.71 -6.90 3.72
N ALA A 241 -29.42 -7.78 4.44
CA ALA A 241 -30.80 -7.59 4.91
C ALA A 241 -31.74 -7.09 3.81
N GLY A 242 -31.60 -7.62 2.59
CA GLY A 242 -32.36 -7.22 1.41
C GLY A 242 -31.92 -5.92 0.74
N ARG A 243 -30.94 -5.21 1.28
CA ARG A 243 -30.42 -3.97 0.67
C ARG A 243 -29.60 -4.28 -0.60
N PRO A 244 -29.70 -3.47 -1.64
CA PRO A 244 -28.79 -3.54 -2.79
C PRO A 244 -27.33 -3.35 -2.34
N ARG A 245 -26.40 -4.14 -2.90
CA ARG A 245 -24.97 -4.07 -2.55
C ARG A 245 -24.38 -2.67 -2.66
N LYS A 246 -24.68 -1.96 -3.75
CA LYS A 246 -24.20 -0.61 -3.98
C LYS A 246 -24.77 0.42 -3.00
N HIS A 247 -25.96 0.21 -2.45
CA HIS A 247 -26.49 1.08 -1.40
C HIS A 247 -25.74 0.92 -0.08
N VAL A 248 -25.37 -0.33 0.26
CA VAL A 248 -24.53 -0.58 1.46
C VAL A 248 -23.12 -0.02 1.25
N ALA A 249 -22.52 -0.24 0.08
CA ALA A 249 -21.20 0.31 -0.25
C ALA A 249 -21.21 1.85 -0.19
N LYS A 250 -22.23 2.50 -0.79
CA LYS A 250 -22.36 3.96 -0.73
C LYS A 250 -22.49 4.47 0.69
N ALA A 251 -23.38 3.89 1.49
CA ALA A 251 -23.59 4.33 2.86
C ALA A 251 -22.33 4.20 3.71
N TRP A 252 -21.55 3.14 3.50
CA TRP A 252 -20.26 2.95 4.17
C TRP A 252 -19.22 3.99 3.71
N VAL A 253 -19.06 4.19 2.42
CA VAL A 253 -18.15 5.21 1.85
C VAL A 253 -18.54 6.60 2.34
N ASP A 254 -19.81 7.00 2.23
CA ASP A 254 -20.27 8.32 2.63
C ASP A 254 -20.00 8.61 4.11
N LYS A 255 -20.19 7.59 4.99
CA LYS A 255 -19.92 7.71 6.42
C LYS A 255 -18.43 7.97 6.70
N LEU A 256 -17.54 7.20 6.08
CA LEU A 256 -16.09 7.35 6.30
C LEU A 256 -15.54 8.62 5.66
N VAL A 257 -15.98 8.94 4.45
CA VAL A 257 -15.61 10.21 3.80
C VAL A 257 -16.06 11.40 4.64
N SER A 258 -17.28 11.38 5.19
CA SER A 258 -17.77 12.45 6.07
C SER A 258 -16.88 12.61 7.31
N ALA A 259 -16.40 11.51 7.90
CA ALA A 259 -15.48 11.56 9.04
C ALA A 259 -14.13 12.19 8.68
N ILE A 260 -13.58 11.85 7.52
CA ILE A 260 -12.33 12.45 7.00
C ILE A 260 -12.54 13.94 6.72
N ARG A 261 -13.60 14.30 5.97
CA ARG A 261 -13.88 15.68 5.55
C ARG A 261 -14.23 16.62 6.71
N GLY A 262 -14.52 16.08 7.89
CA GLY A 262 -14.61 16.86 9.13
C GLY A 262 -13.29 17.49 9.57
N HIS A 263 -12.15 16.99 9.07
CA HIS A 263 -10.80 17.44 9.45
C HIS A 263 -9.91 17.79 8.24
N ASP A 264 -10.18 17.21 7.08
CA ASP A 264 -9.33 17.32 5.91
C ASP A 264 -10.16 17.40 4.62
N ASP A 265 -10.14 18.56 4.00
CA ASP A 265 -10.84 18.85 2.74
C ASP A 265 -9.93 18.81 1.49
N ARG A 266 -8.65 18.48 1.65
CA ARG A 266 -7.62 18.57 0.61
C ARG A 266 -7.19 17.23 0.04
N HIS A 267 -6.84 16.28 0.92
CA HIS A 267 -6.30 15.01 0.45
C HIS A 267 -7.35 14.18 -0.25
N MET A 268 -6.90 13.43 -1.23
CA MET A 268 -7.76 12.54 -2.03
C MET A 268 -8.20 11.34 -1.20
N ILE A 269 -9.35 10.79 -1.58
CA ILE A 269 -9.93 9.59 -0.96
C ILE A 269 -10.23 8.56 -2.04
N THR A 270 -9.89 7.32 -1.76
CA THR A 270 -10.15 6.17 -2.64
C THR A 270 -10.53 4.91 -1.85
N VAL A 271 -10.77 3.82 -2.56
CA VAL A 271 -10.98 2.46 -2.01
C VAL A 271 -10.24 1.47 -2.89
N GLY A 272 -9.23 0.81 -2.36
CA GLY A 272 -8.48 -0.24 -3.05
C GLY A 272 -9.29 -1.52 -3.19
N VAL A 273 -9.72 -1.87 -4.41
CA VAL A 273 -10.68 -2.98 -4.62
C VAL A 273 -10.10 -4.14 -5.41
N ILE A 274 -10.58 -5.35 -5.10
CA ILE A 274 -10.38 -6.53 -5.94
C ILE A 274 -11.22 -6.37 -7.22
N PRO A 275 -10.71 -6.73 -8.41
CA PRO A 275 -11.45 -6.66 -9.66
C PRO A 275 -12.52 -7.77 -9.78
N TRP A 276 -13.46 -7.83 -8.85
CA TRP A 276 -14.47 -8.90 -8.76
C TRP A 276 -15.33 -9.04 -10.01
N ALA A 277 -15.70 -7.91 -10.61
CA ALA A 277 -16.51 -7.91 -11.82
C ALA A 277 -15.87 -8.75 -12.93
N HIS A 278 -14.53 -8.76 -12.95
CA HIS A 278 -13.76 -9.51 -13.93
C HIS A 278 -13.56 -10.98 -13.58
N HIS A 279 -13.25 -11.27 -12.31
CA HIS A 279 -12.91 -12.65 -11.89
C HIS A 279 -14.12 -13.55 -11.72
N PHE A 280 -15.23 -13.01 -11.20
CA PHE A 280 -16.38 -13.79 -10.79
C PHE A 280 -17.65 -13.50 -11.59
N PHE A 281 -17.74 -12.33 -12.20
CA PHE A 281 -18.91 -11.89 -12.96
C PHE A 281 -18.47 -11.19 -14.25
N PRO A 282 -17.89 -11.91 -15.23
CA PRO A 282 -17.38 -11.28 -16.45
C PRO A 282 -18.47 -10.54 -17.27
N LYS A 283 -19.73 -10.70 -16.91
CA LYS A 283 -20.89 -9.96 -17.48
C LYS A 283 -21.42 -8.86 -16.55
N ALA A 284 -20.85 -8.66 -15.36
CA ALA A 284 -21.22 -7.57 -14.48
C ALA A 284 -20.59 -6.27 -15.02
N ASN A 285 -21.42 -5.33 -15.40
CA ASN A 285 -20.99 -4.18 -16.19
C ASN A 285 -20.46 -3.01 -15.35
N GLN A 286 -20.44 -3.09 -14.00
CA GLN A 286 -19.97 -2.00 -13.15
C GLN A 286 -19.38 -2.52 -11.82
N PRO A 287 -18.25 -1.98 -11.38
CA PRO A 287 -17.72 -2.19 -10.04
C PRO A 287 -18.67 -1.65 -8.97
N ILE A 288 -18.72 -2.30 -7.80
CA ILE A 288 -19.65 -1.91 -6.73
C ILE A 288 -19.27 -0.54 -6.16
N PHE A 289 -17.98 -0.30 -5.90
CA PHE A 289 -17.47 0.94 -5.31
C PHE A 289 -17.25 2.06 -6.33
N TYR A 290 -17.13 1.74 -7.61
CA TYR A 290 -16.88 2.68 -8.71
C TYR A 290 -18.02 2.69 -9.72
N SER A 291 -19.21 2.89 -9.24
CA SER A 291 -20.41 3.22 -10.05
C SER A 291 -20.80 4.66 -9.81
N LYS A 292 -21.56 5.26 -10.73
CA LYS A 292 -22.05 6.64 -10.59
C LYS A 292 -22.75 6.95 -9.27
N GLU A 293 -23.28 5.91 -8.60
CA GLU A 293 -23.96 6.08 -7.32
C GLU A 293 -22.99 5.98 -6.12
N THR A 294 -21.86 5.28 -6.26
CA THR A 294 -20.98 4.96 -5.12
C THR A 294 -19.68 5.75 -5.12
N ASP A 295 -19.25 6.25 -6.28
CA ASP A 295 -17.95 6.94 -6.43
C ASP A 295 -18.03 8.47 -6.29
N GLU A 296 -19.23 9.03 -6.06
CA GLU A 296 -19.46 10.49 -6.01
C GLU A 296 -18.48 11.21 -5.08
N ASN A 297 -18.19 10.60 -3.93
CA ASN A 297 -17.33 11.16 -2.88
C ASN A 297 -15.90 10.59 -2.88
N LEU A 298 -15.53 9.79 -3.89
CA LEU A 298 -14.17 9.29 -4.11
C LEU A 298 -13.47 10.13 -5.19
N ASP A 299 -12.21 10.44 -4.99
CA ASP A 299 -11.47 11.35 -5.88
C ASP A 299 -10.86 10.63 -7.08
N PHE A 300 -10.51 9.36 -6.96
CA PHE A 300 -9.94 8.53 -8.03
C PHE A 300 -10.28 7.06 -7.86
N THR A 301 -10.06 6.27 -8.91
CA THR A 301 -10.29 4.83 -8.93
C THR A 301 -9.03 4.09 -8.53
N SER A 302 -9.14 3.13 -7.61
CA SER A 302 -8.06 2.27 -7.17
C SER A 302 -8.43 0.80 -7.29
N VAL A 303 -7.55 -0.03 -7.90
CA VAL A 303 -7.85 -1.43 -8.18
C VAL A 303 -6.59 -2.29 -8.14
N HIS A 304 -6.72 -3.51 -7.61
CA HIS A 304 -5.65 -4.49 -7.48
C HIS A 304 -5.64 -5.45 -8.67
N PHE A 305 -4.57 -5.46 -9.47
CA PHE A 305 -4.49 -6.29 -10.66
C PHE A 305 -3.27 -7.20 -10.67
N TYR A 306 -3.53 -8.50 -10.76
CA TYR A 306 -2.51 -9.55 -10.90
C TYR A 306 -2.75 -10.34 -12.19
N PRO A 307 -2.19 -9.89 -13.34
CA PRO A 307 -2.37 -10.57 -14.62
C PRO A 307 -1.91 -12.02 -14.57
N LYS A 308 -2.58 -12.89 -15.33
CA LYS A 308 -2.16 -14.28 -15.50
C LYS A 308 -1.31 -14.45 -16.74
N LYS A 309 -0.44 -15.45 -16.72
CA LYS A 309 0.39 -15.84 -17.87
C LYS A 309 -0.48 -16.03 -19.12
N GLY A 310 -0.10 -15.37 -20.21
CA GLY A 310 -0.81 -15.39 -21.49
C GLY A 310 -2.13 -14.61 -21.53
N GLU A 311 -2.52 -13.90 -20.45
CA GLU A 311 -3.81 -13.22 -20.37
C GLU A 311 -3.68 -11.68 -20.28
N VAL A 312 -2.58 -11.07 -20.71
CA VAL A 312 -2.35 -9.61 -20.62
C VAL A 312 -3.48 -8.81 -21.28
N ASN A 313 -3.86 -9.17 -22.52
CA ASN A 313 -4.95 -8.47 -23.23
C ASN A 313 -6.30 -8.59 -22.49
N LYS A 314 -6.55 -9.73 -21.86
CA LYS A 314 -7.75 -9.95 -21.06
C LYS A 314 -7.73 -9.11 -19.79
N ALA A 315 -6.57 -8.98 -19.14
CA ALA A 315 -6.38 -8.10 -17.99
C ALA A 315 -6.59 -6.63 -18.36
N LEU A 316 -6.06 -6.17 -19.49
CA LEU A 316 -6.27 -4.80 -20.01
C LEU A 316 -7.75 -4.54 -20.33
N ALA A 317 -8.44 -5.47 -20.95
CA ALA A 317 -9.89 -5.34 -21.21
C ALA A 317 -10.70 -5.28 -19.92
N ALA A 318 -10.26 -5.96 -18.87
CA ALA A 318 -10.90 -5.91 -17.57
C ALA A 318 -10.61 -4.61 -16.81
N LEU A 319 -9.39 -4.11 -16.91
CA LEU A 319 -9.00 -2.82 -16.32
C LEU A 319 -9.84 -1.68 -16.90
N ALA A 320 -10.16 -1.71 -18.18
CA ALA A 320 -10.99 -0.69 -18.83
C ALA A 320 -12.41 -0.52 -18.21
N ILE A 321 -12.90 -1.50 -17.45
CA ILE A 321 -14.17 -1.39 -16.71
C ILE A 321 -14.08 -0.36 -15.57
N TYR A 322 -12.86 -0.13 -15.07
CA TYR A 322 -12.57 0.79 -13.97
C TYR A 322 -12.23 2.21 -14.45
N ASP A 323 -12.15 2.44 -15.75
CA ASP A 323 -12.06 3.77 -16.33
C ASP A 323 -13.46 4.44 -16.31
N VAL A 324 -13.74 5.09 -15.20
CA VAL A 324 -15.04 5.75 -14.94
C VAL A 324 -14.98 7.27 -15.12
N GLY A 325 -13.91 7.78 -15.74
CA GLY A 325 -13.70 9.22 -15.96
C GLY A 325 -13.06 9.93 -14.77
N LYS A 326 -12.33 9.19 -13.95
CA LYS A 326 -11.48 9.67 -12.86
C LYS A 326 -10.07 9.12 -13.06
N PRO A 327 -9.02 9.71 -12.46
CA PRO A 327 -7.69 9.12 -12.46
C PRO A 327 -7.76 7.67 -11.94
N LEU A 328 -6.94 6.78 -12.48
CA LEU A 328 -6.95 5.37 -12.12
C LEU A 328 -5.56 4.91 -11.66
N VAL A 329 -5.49 4.31 -10.49
CA VAL A 329 -4.27 3.69 -9.93
C VAL A 329 -4.46 2.18 -9.86
N ILE A 330 -3.49 1.44 -10.41
CA ILE A 330 -3.32 0.02 -10.13
C ILE A 330 -2.51 -0.05 -8.82
N GLU A 331 -3.22 -0.18 -7.70
CA GLU A 331 -2.69 0.02 -6.35
C GLU A 331 -1.98 -1.22 -5.80
N GLU A 332 -2.22 -2.37 -6.42
CA GLU A 332 -1.44 -3.58 -6.19
C GLU A 332 -1.18 -4.33 -7.48
N MET A 333 0.08 -4.64 -7.72
CA MET A 333 0.52 -5.53 -8.78
C MET A 333 1.85 -6.20 -8.43
N PHE A 334 1.99 -7.46 -8.83
CA PHE A 334 3.23 -8.21 -8.67
C PHE A 334 3.21 -9.41 -9.65
N PRO A 335 4.35 -9.94 -10.12
CA PRO A 335 4.39 -11.08 -11.05
C PRO A 335 4.12 -12.43 -10.35
N LEU A 336 3.00 -12.52 -9.59
CA LEU A 336 2.57 -13.74 -8.90
C LEU A 336 2.13 -14.86 -9.84
N LYS A 337 1.53 -14.50 -10.97
CA LYS A 337 0.87 -15.44 -11.90
C LYS A 337 1.30 -15.27 -13.35
N CYS A 338 2.24 -14.38 -13.62
CA CYS A 338 2.82 -14.12 -14.93
C CYS A 338 4.33 -13.86 -14.80
N SER A 339 5.03 -13.70 -15.89
CA SER A 339 6.43 -13.27 -15.90
C SER A 339 6.56 -11.76 -15.67
N VAL A 340 7.75 -11.30 -15.29
CA VAL A 340 8.09 -9.86 -15.18
C VAL A 340 7.82 -9.16 -16.52
N GLN A 341 8.16 -9.79 -17.64
CA GLN A 341 7.94 -9.24 -18.99
C GLN A 341 6.46 -9.08 -19.31
N GLU A 342 5.62 -10.05 -18.94
CA GLU A 342 4.18 -9.97 -19.14
C GLU A 342 3.54 -8.89 -18.25
N LEU A 343 4.00 -8.76 -17.02
CA LEU A 343 3.56 -7.66 -16.15
C LEU A 343 4.02 -6.30 -16.71
N GLY A 344 5.25 -6.21 -17.23
CA GLY A 344 5.72 -5.04 -17.96
C GLY A 344 4.84 -4.68 -19.15
N SER A 345 4.44 -5.67 -19.95
CA SER A 345 3.52 -5.47 -21.08
C SER A 345 2.13 -5.01 -20.61
N PHE A 346 1.66 -5.45 -19.45
CA PHE A 346 0.43 -4.97 -18.85
C PHE A 346 0.55 -3.51 -18.40
N ILE A 347 1.66 -3.13 -17.77
CA ILE A 347 1.94 -1.74 -17.38
C ILE A 347 1.91 -0.85 -18.63
N ASP A 348 2.68 -1.20 -19.68
CA ASP A 348 2.76 -0.41 -20.90
C ASP A 348 1.39 -0.30 -21.61
N GLY A 349 0.64 -1.39 -21.66
CA GLY A 349 -0.70 -1.41 -22.27
C GLY A 349 -1.73 -0.60 -21.48
N SER A 350 -1.57 -0.48 -20.17
CA SER A 350 -2.50 0.24 -19.28
C SER A 350 -2.27 1.76 -19.25
N ARG A 351 -1.14 2.28 -19.72
CA ARG A 351 -0.77 3.72 -19.70
C ARG A 351 -1.77 4.68 -20.35
N LYS A 352 -2.72 4.16 -21.11
CA LYS A 352 -3.78 4.99 -21.73
C LYS A 352 -4.91 5.31 -20.77
N ILE A 353 -5.07 4.51 -19.72
CA ILE A 353 -6.21 4.59 -18.78
C ILE A 353 -5.76 4.60 -17.32
N ALA A 354 -4.51 4.25 -17.01
CA ALA A 354 -3.98 4.27 -15.66
C ALA A 354 -2.94 5.39 -15.51
N ASP A 355 -3.00 6.08 -14.38
CA ASP A 355 -2.15 7.20 -13.98
C ASP A 355 -1.18 6.80 -12.87
N GLY A 356 -1.22 5.52 -12.46
CA GLY A 356 -0.33 5.02 -11.43
C GLY A 356 -0.29 3.51 -11.30
N TRP A 357 0.85 3.06 -10.77
CA TRP A 357 1.17 1.65 -10.53
C TRP A 357 1.91 1.52 -9.21
N ILE A 358 1.38 0.73 -8.28
CA ILE A 358 1.99 0.45 -6.99
C ILE A 358 2.28 -1.04 -6.91
N SER A 359 3.54 -1.38 -6.66
CA SER A 359 4.01 -2.75 -6.49
C SER A 359 4.26 -3.07 -5.02
N PHE A 360 5.32 -3.82 -4.70
CA PHE A 360 5.63 -4.20 -3.33
C PHE A 360 7.11 -4.02 -3.00
N TYR A 361 7.39 -3.65 -1.76
CA TYR A 361 8.69 -3.67 -1.12
C TYR A 361 8.54 -4.26 0.30
N TRP A 362 9.38 -5.23 0.64
CA TRP A 362 9.29 -5.99 1.89
C TRP A 362 10.56 -5.89 2.75
N GLY A 363 11.20 -4.70 2.78
CA GLY A 363 12.36 -4.44 3.65
C GLY A 363 13.62 -5.18 3.20
N GLN A 364 13.84 -5.39 1.89
CA GLN A 364 15.07 -5.95 1.34
C GLN A 364 15.47 -5.27 0.05
N THR A 365 16.73 -4.86 -0.02
CA THR A 365 17.34 -4.30 -1.23
C THR A 365 17.62 -5.36 -2.29
N ILE A 366 17.82 -4.91 -3.53
CA ILE A 366 18.29 -5.77 -4.62
C ILE A 366 19.65 -6.38 -4.27
N GLU A 367 20.52 -5.60 -3.63
CA GLU A 367 21.88 -5.97 -3.24
C GLU A 367 21.89 -7.05 -2.15
N GLU A 368 21.03 -6.93 -1.14
CA GLU A 368 20.84 -7.94 -0.10
C GLU A 368 20.29 -9.24 -0.69
N LEU A 369 19.27 -9.14 -1.52
CA LEU A 369 18.73 -10.29 -2.26
C LEU A 369 19.78 -10.95 -3.14
N ALA A 370 20.70 -10.19 -3.75
CA ALA A 370 21.78 -10.74 -4.57
C ALA A 370 22.85 -11.48 -3.76
N ALA A 371 23.00 -11.15 -2.48
CA ALA A 371 23.96 -11.78 -1.58
C ALA A 371 23.46 -13.10 -0.94
N GLU A 372 22.18 -13.43 -1.09
CA GLU A 372 21.57 -14.63 -0.54
C GLU A 372 21.49 -15.78 -1.56
N ASP A 373 21.47 -17.04 -1.07
CA ASP A 373 21.01 -18.20 -1.84
C ASP A 373 19.48 -18.11 -2.00
N LEU A 374 19.04 -17.47 -3.07
CA LEU A 374 17.63 -17.18 -3.29
C LEU A 374 16.83 -18.45 -3.59
N ASN A 375 15.75 -18.63 -2.85
CA ASN A 375 14.65 -19.49 -3.26
C ASN A 375 13.87 -18.84 -4.44
N LEU A 376 12.93 -19.56 -5.03
CA LEU A 376 12.16 -19.05 -6.18
C LEU A 376 11.41 -17.73 -5.89
N PRO A 377 10.72 -17.55 -4.75
CA PRO A 377 10.12 -16.25 -4.39
C PRO A 377 11.15 -15.12 -4.32
N GLY A 378 12.29 -15.31 -3.66
CA GLY A 378 13.35 -14.30 -3.57
C GLY A 378 13.91 -13.92 -4.94
N ALA A 379 14.10 -14.90 -5.84
CA ALA A 379 14.55 -14.63 -7.20
C ALA A 379 13.51 -13.81 -8.01
N ILE A 380 12.22 -14.11 -7.84
CA ILE A 380 11.14 -13.32 -8.47
C ILE A 380 11.14 -11.89 -7.92
N THR A 381 11.24 -11.73 -6.61
CA THR A 381 11.29 -10.42 -5.95
C THR A 381 12.47 -9.59 -6.44
N LYS A 382 13.67 -10.17 -6.46
CA LYS A 382 14.87 -9.49 -6.97
C LYS A 382 14.70 -9.03 -8.42
N ASN A 383 14.30 -9.93 -9.32
CA ASN A 383 14.11 -9.61 -10.73
C ASN A 383 13.04 -8.53 -10.92
N TRP A 384 12.00 -8.54 -10.08
CA TRP A 384 10.96 -7.54 -10.13
C TRP A 384 11.46 -6.17 -9.64
N LEU A 385 12.19 -6.08 -8.53
CA LEU A 385 12.75 -4.82 -8.04
C LEU A 385 13.78 -4.23 -9.03
N GLU A 386 14.59 -5.06 -9.68
CA GLU A 386 15.47 -4.62 -10.76
C GLU A 386 14.68 -4.01 -11.92
N TYR A 387 13.61 -4.67 -12.37
CA TYR A 387 12.71 -4.15 -13.40
C TYR A 387 12.06 -2.84 -12.95
N PHE A 388 11.51 -2.80 -11.74
CA PHE A 388 10.85 -1.63 -11.17
C PHE A 388 11.76 -0.40 -11.17
N ARG A 389 13.01 -0.57 -10.70
CA ARG A 389 14.02 0.49 -10.67
C ARG A 389 14.37 0.99 -12.09
N VAL A 390 14.57 0.09 -13.02
CA VAL A 390 14.91 0.45 -14.42
C VAL A 390 13.74 1.13 -15.14
N LYS A 391 12.51 0.75 -14.83
CA LYS A 391 11.29 1.29 -15.46
C LYS A 391 10.90 2.67 -14.93
N ALA A 392 11.26 3.02 -13.70
CA ALA A 392 10.88 4.27 -13.04
C ALA A 392 11.14 5.55 -13.88
N PRO A 393 12.33 5.79 -14.47
CA PRO A 393 12.58 7.00 -15.26
C PRO A 393 11.68 7.13 -16.49
N GLU A 394 11.30 6.02 -17.11
CA GLU A 394 10.39 6.01 -18.27
C GLU A 394 8.97 6.39 -17.85
N ILE A 395 8.48 5.80 -16.75
CA ILE A 395 7.13 6.07 -16.23
C ILE A 395 7.01 7.51 -15.74
N LEU A 396 8.03 7.99 -15.00
CA LEU A 396 8.03 9.33 -14.40
C LEU A 396 8.45 10.44 -15.38
N GLY A 397 8.80 10.10 -16.62
CA GLY A 397 9.23 11.09 -17.62
C GLY A 397 10.56 11.76 -17.31
N THR A 398 11.37 11.19 -16.41
CA THR A 398 12.69 11.73 -15.99
C THR A 398 13.85 11.16 -16.79
N GLY A 399 13.60 10.20 -17.68
CA GLY A 399 14.58 9.64 -18.60
C GLY A 399 15.07 10.70 -19.58
N ASN A 400 16.38 10.76 -19.81
CA ASN A 400 17.00 11.69 -20.78
C ASN A 400 16.30 11.56 -22.14
N LYS A 401 15.68 12.65 -22.60
CA LYS A 401 15.17 12.78 -24.00
C LYS A 401 16.31 12.93 -25.01
N SER A 402 17.46 12.33 -24.77
CA SER A 402 18.58 12.32 -25.72
C SER A 402 18.55 10.98 -26.46
N ASN A 403 17.78 10.93 -27.52
CA ASN A 403 17.93 10.16 -28.76
C ASN A 403 16.54 9.82 -29.36
N GLN A 404 15.93 10.83 -29.94
CA GLN A 404 15.02 10.63 -31.08
C GLN A 404 15.48 11.52 -32.23
#